data_d36df4b53da25249d7f63cc88e68a947
#
_entry.id   d36df4b53da25249d7f63cc88e68a947
#
_cell.length_a   1.000
_cell.length_b   1.000
_cell.length_c   1.000
_cell.angle_alpha   90.00
_cell.angle_beta   90.00
_cell.angle_gamma   90.00
#
_symmetry.space_group_name_H-M   'P 1'
#
loop_
_entity.id
_entity.type
_entity.pdbx_description
1 polymer ?
#
loop_
_entity_poly.entity_id
_entity_poly.type
_entity_poly.pdbx_seq_one_letter_code
_entity_poly.pdbx_strand_id
1 'polypeptide(L)'
;GFGPDGSWYYTADITGQKRPFDYQFSDTLSQVRHGIKAFYRAKPGQTGPSEEHLDAFAEIYCRLKARGIQTFVFIAPLSERVLTAMREHERDYPHLFALRDALLARGIDVLDCTDPRAFASNDCEFIDGFHGGEVTYARILRAMADRWPALLSYVNMERLNAAIRDWQGHALVPDERLTSLPETDFMRFGCSKRQP
;
A
#
# COMPACT_ATOMS: atom_id res chain seq x y z
N GLY A 1 -16.15 5.66 -6.85
CA GLY A 1 -16.94 6.37 -5.85
C GLY A 1 -16.90 5.70 -4.48
N PHE A 2 -17.46 6.34 -3.48
CA PHE A 2 -17.57 5.76 -2.14
C PHE A 2 -18.78 4.83 -2.04
N GLY A 3 -18.60 3.66 -1.42
CA GLY A 3 -19.68 2.79 -1.01
C GLY A 3 -20.36 3.26 0.28
N PRO A 4 -21.50 2.63 0.64
CA PRO A 4 -22.22 2.95 1.87
C PRO A 4 -21.41 2.72 3.16
N ASP A 5 -20.41 1.84 3.09
CA ASP A 5 -19.46 1.50 4.16
C ASP A 5 -18.23 2.40 4.18
N GLY A 6 -18.16 3.42 3.31
CA GLY A 6 -17.02 4.31 3.15
C GLY A 6 -15.89 3.78 2.26
N SER A 7 -16.02 2.58 1.72
CA SER A 7 -15.04 2.02 0.79
C SER A 7 -14.98 2.84 -0.50
N TRP A 8 -13.78 3.02 -1.03
CA TRP A 8 -13.59 3.63 -2.34
C TRP A 8 -13.52 2.56 -3.42
N TYR A 9 -14.35 2.67 -4.45
CA TYR A 9 -14.40 1.73 -5.57
C TYR A 9 -13.72 2.30 -6.80
N TYR A 10 -12.64 1.65 -7.21
CA TYR A 10 -11.86 1.96 -8.42
C TYR A 10 -12.37 1.22 -9.67
N THR A 11 -13.50 0.54 -9.59
CA THR A 11 -13.99 -0.43 -10.58
C THR A 11 -13.88 0.07 -12.03
N ALA A 12 -14.38 1.28 -12.30
CA ALA A 12 -14.36 1.82 -13.67
C ALA A 12 -12.94 2.08 -14.21
N ASP A 13 -11.98 2.29 -13.34
CA ASP A 13 -10.60 2.58 -13.70
C ASP A 13 -9.84 1.29 -13.99
N ILE A 14 -10.04 0.24 -13.17
CA ILE A 14 -9.32 -1.03 -13.27
C ILE A 14 -9.91 -1.94 -14.34
N THR A 15 -11.20 -1.81 -14.64
CA THR A 15 -11.88 -2.61 -15.67
C THR A 15 -11.72 -2.06 -17.08
N GLY A 16 -10.95 -0.99 -17.25
CA GLY A 16 -10.72 -0.40 -18.57
C GLY A 16 -11.88 0.42 -19.13
N GLN A 17 -12.91 0.70 -18.34
CA GLN A 17 -14.03 1.58 -18.74
C GLN A 17 -13.61 3.07 -18.79
N LYS A 18 -12.53 3.40 -18.12
CA LYS A 18 -11.90 4.71 -18.18
C LYS A 18 -10.46 4.57 -18.68
N ARG A 19 -9.81 5.71 -18.84
CA ARG A 19 -8.38 5.72 -19.18
C ARG A 19 -7.59 4.91 -18.16
N PRO A 20 -6.79 3.92 -18.61
CA PRO A 20 -6.01 3.04 -17.73
C PRO A 20 -5.04 3.83 -16.85
N PHE A 21 -4.71 3.27 -15.69
CA PHE A 21 -3.68 3.80 -14.78
C PHE A 21 -2.25 3.51 -15.23
N ASP A 22 -2.03 2.79 -16.32
CA ASP A 22 -0.71 2.45 -16.82
C ASP A 22 0.20 3.67 -17.01
N TYR A 23 -0.36 4.79 -17.41
CA TYR A 23 0.37 6.04 -17.55
C TYR A 23 0.90 6.56 -16.20
N GLN A 24 0.16 6.34 -15.11
CA GLN A 24 0.59 6.77 -13.78
C GLN A 24 1.75 5.91 -13.30
N PHE A 25 1.67 4.60 -13.49
CA PHE A 25 2.74 3.69 -13.13
C PHE A 25 4.01 3.97 -13.96
N SER A 26 3.88 4.07 -15.25
CA SER A 26 5.00 4.36 -16.16
C SER A 26 5.62 5.73 -15.89
N ASP A 27 4.79 6.75 -15.64
CA ASP A 27 5.28 8.09 -15.29
C ASP A 27 5.98 8.08 -13.93
N THR A 28 5.45 7.36 -12.95
CA THR A 28 6.08 7.18 -11.64
C THR A 28 7.46 6.57 -11.74
N LEU A 29 7.61 5.47 -12.46
CA LEU A 29 8.92 4.83 -12.68
C LEU A 29 9.88 5.75 -13.43
N SER A 30 9.40 6.45 -14.44
CA SER A 30 10.19 7.42 -15.20
C SER A 30 10.67 8.56 -14.28
N GLN A 31 9.81 9.10 -13.45
CA GLN A 31 10.15 10.16 -12.51
C GLN A 31 11.17 9.69 -11.46
N VAL A 32 11.05 8.49 -10.95
CA VAL A 32 12.03 7.93 -10.00
C VAL A 32 13.39 7.76 -10.69
N ARG A 33 13.43 7.12 -11.87
CA ARG A 33 14.68 6.82 -12.59
C ARG A 33 15.37 8.06 -13.15
N HIS A 34 14.63 9.00 -13.67
CA HIS A 34 15.19 10.15 -14.37
C HIS A 34 15.21 11.43 -13.55
N GLY A 35 14.57 11.44 -12.39
CA GLY A 35 14.54 12.62 -11.53
C GLY A 35 13.85 13.84 -12.14
N ILE A 36 12.99 13.63 -13.11
CA ILE A 36 12.36 14.71 -13.91
C ILE A 36 11.45 15.57 -13.04
N LYS A 37 10.75 14.96 -12.09
CA LYS A 37 9.94 15.65 -11.09
C LYS A 37 10.28 15.09 -9.72
N ALA A 38 10.08 15.89 -8.70
CA ALA A 38 10.38 15.50 -7.32
C ALA A 38 9.30 14.57 -6.72
N PHE A 39 8.89 13.52 -7.44
CA PHE A 39 7.86 12.63 -6.98
C PHE A 39 8.31 11.92 -5.70
N TYR A 40 7.79 12.37 -4.57
CA TYR A 40 8.21 11.97 -3.23
C TYR A 40 9.73 12.07 -2.95
N ARG A 41 10.50 12.78 -3.77
CA ARG A 41 11.91 13.04 -3.47
C ARG A 41 12.05 13.93 -2.25
N ALA A 42 13.13 13.71 -1.52
CA ALA A 42 13.53 14.59 -0.46
C ALA A 42 13.78 16.02 -0.97
N LYS A 43 13.42 17.00 -0.17
CA LYS A 43 13.78 18.40 -0.45
C LYS A 43 15.31 18.57 -0.35
N PRO A 44 15.90 19.56 -1.03
CA PRO A 44 17.31 19.86 -0.87
C PRO A 44 17.70 20.00 0.61
N GLY A 45 18.71 19.25 1.04
CA GLY A 45 19.16 19.23 2.43
C GLY A 45 18.37 18.32 3.39
N GLN A 46 17.30 17.70 2.93
CA GLN A 46 16.53 16.74 3.73
C GLN A 46 17.27 15.40 3.77
N THR A 47 17.64 14.95 4.95
CA THR A 47 18.40 13.71 5.19
C THR A 47 17.55 12.59 5.81
N GLY A 48 16.27 12.86 6.11
CA GLY A 48 15.35 11.91 6.72
C GLY A 48 13.90 12.40 6.71
N PRO A 49 12.98 11.72 7.40
CA PRO A 49 11.63 12.17 7.61
C PRO A 49 11.59 13.54 8.31
N SER A 50 10.49 14.27 8.15
CA SER A 50 10.29 15.54 8.86
C SER A 50 10.10 15.29 10.36
N GLU A 51 11.01 15.81 11.18
CA GLU A 51 10.94 15.70 12.65
C GLU A 51 9.61 16.27 13.18
N GLU A 52 9.20 17.44 12.67
CA GLU A 52 7.94 18.09 13.06
C GLU A 52 6.73 17.16 12.81
N HIS A 53 6.67 16.51 11.64
CA HIS A 53 5.56 15.61 11.33
C HIS A 53 5.62 14.32 12.15
N LEU A 54 6.82 13.81 12.41
CA LEU A 54 7.01 12.63 13.27
C LEU A 54 6.57 12.92 14.70
N ASP A 55 6.91 14.10 15.23
CA ASP A 55 6.54 14.50 16.59
C ASP A 55 5.02 14.70 16.71
N ALA A 56 4.39 15.35 15.73
CA ALA A 56 2.93 15.49 15.67
C ALA A 56 2.24 14.12 15.59
N PHE A 57 2.77 13.19 14.80
CA PHE A 57 2.23 11.83 14.70
C PHE A 57 2.39 11.07 16.03
N ALA A 58 3.56 11.17 16.66
CA ALA A 58 3.81 10.55 17.96
C ALA A 58 2.87 11.10 19.05
N GLU A 59 2.60 12.40 19.04
CA GLU A 59 1.63 13.01 19.97
C GLU A 59 0.23 12.43 19.77
N ILE A 60 -0.25 12.32 18.51
CA ILE A 60 -1.55 11.71 18.21
C ILE A 60 -1.58 10.24 18.68
N TYR A 61 -0.54 9.48 18.38
CA TYR A 61 -0.43 8.08 18.81
C TYR A 61 -0.50 7.94 20.35
N CYS A 62 0.26 8.77 21.08
CA CYS A 62 0.23 8.78 22.54
C CYS A 62 -1.13 9.17 23.10
N ARG A 63 -1.80 10.17 22.51
CA ARG A 63 -3.16 10.59 22.92
C ARG A 63 -4.21 9.48 22.72
N LEU A 64 -4.12 8.74 21.62
CA LEU A 64 -5.00 7.60 21.38
C LEU A 64 -4.79 6.50 22.42
N LYS A 65 -3.53 6.13 22.68
CA LYS A 65 -3.17 5.14 23.72
C LYS A 65 -3.62 5.59 25.11
N ALA A 66 -3.43 6.84 25.47
CA ALA A 66 -3.86 7.37 26.76
C ALA A 66 -5.39 7.30 26.98
N ARG A 67 -6.15 7.27 25.89
CA ARG A 67 -7.62 7.06 25.90
C ARG A 67 -8.03 5.59 25.84
N GLY A 68 -7.10 4.67 25.91
CA GLY A 68 -7.37 3.23 25.79
C GLY A 68 -7.74 2.77 24.38
N ILE A 69 -7.50 3.60 23.36
CA ILE A 69 -7.77 3.25 21.96
C ILE A 69 -6.62 2.38 21.46
N GLN A 70 -6.95 1.16 21.04
CA GLN A 70 -5.99 0.29 20.38
C GLN A 70 -5.62 0.89 19.01
N THR A 71 -4.34 1.13 18.82
CA THR A 71 -3.83 1.77 17.62
C THR A 71 -2.76 0.89 17.00
N PHE A 72 -2.95 0.51 15.74
CA PHE A 72 -2.02 -0.30 14.95
C PHE A 72 -1.47 0.56 13.83
N VAL A 73 -0.15 0.63 13.72
CA VAL A 73 0.53 1.48 12.74
C VAL A 73 1.25 0.62 11.73
N PHE A 74 1.07 0.89 10.46
CA PHE A 74 1.86 0.28 9.41
C PHE A 74 2.30 1.32 8.39
N ILE A 75 3.43 1.06 7.73
CA ILE A 75 3.89 1.84 6.59
C ILE A 75 3.32 1.20 5.34
N ALA A 76 2.65 2.01 4.52
CA ALA A 76 2.00 1.54 3.30
C ALA A 76 3.01 0.96 2.30
N PRO A 77 2.61 -0.03 1.49
CA PRO A 77 3.48 -0.67 0.53
C PRO A 77 3.74 0.20 -0.70
N LEU A 78 4.87 -0.03 -1.33
CA LEU A 78 5.16 0.39 -2.70
C LEU A 78 5.17 -0.84 -3.60
N SER A 79 4.88 -0.68 -4.90
CA SER A 79 5.08 -1.77 -5.84
C SER A 79 6.58 -2.15 -5.89
N GLU A 80 6.87 -3.41 -6.20
CA GLU A 80 8.25 -3.91 -6.22
C GLU A 80 9.14 -3.13 -7.19
N ARG A 81 8.59 -2.81 -8.39
CA ARG A 81 9.33 -2.03 -9.40
C ARG A 81 9.64 -0.62 -8.95
N VAL A 82 8.67 0.07 -8.32
CA VAL A 82 8.87 1.43 -7.80
C VAL A 82 9.87 1.40 -6.64
N LEU A 83 9.71 0.48 -5.70
CA LEU A 83 10.64 0.34 -4.58
C LEU A 83 12.08 0.06 -5.06
N THR A 84 12.24 -0.83 -6.06
CA THR A 84 13.54 -1.13 -6.66
C THR A 84 14.15 0.12 -7.28
N ALA A 85 13.38 0.86 -8.07
CA ALA A 85 13.84 2.10 -8.68
C ALA A 85 14.20 3.17 -7.63
N MET A 86 13.46 3.27 -6.52
CA MET A 86 13.79 4.17 -5.41
C MET A 86 15.08 3.75 -4.70
N ARG A 87 15.33 2.46 -4.52
CA ARG A 87 16.59 1.93 -3.96
C ARG A 87 17.80 2.24 -4.84
N GLU A 88 17.65 2.20 -6.18
CA GLU A 88 18.69 2.62 -7.12
C GLU A 88 19.02 4.12 -6.97
N HIS A 89 18.11 4.90 -6.44
CA HIS A 89 18.23 6.34 -6.18
C HIS A 89 18.07 6.69 -4.69
N GLU A 90 18.56 5.85 -3.80
CA GLU A 90 18.33 5.93 -2.35
C GLU A 90 18.60 7.31 -1.75
N ARG A 91 19.60 8.02 -2.27
CA ARG A 91 19.96 9.39 -1.83
C ARG A 91 18.85 10.41 -2.02
N ASP A 92 17.93 10.13 -2.93
CA ASP A 92 16.78 10.99 -3.20
C ASP A 92 15.58 10.68 -2.29
N TYR A 93 15.63 9.56 -1.56
CA TYR A 93 14.52 9.06 -0.74
C TYR A 93 14.91 8.71 0.71
N PRO A 94 15.81 9.47 1.38
CA PRO A 94 16.27 9.14 2.73
C PRO A 94 15.12 9.13 3.75
N HIS A 95 14.10 9.96 3.54
CA HIS A 95 12.90 10.02 4.39
C HIS A 95 12.05 8.75 4.32
N LEU A 96 12.02 8.06 3.19
CA LEU A 96 11.30 6.79 3.06
C LEU A 96 12.03 5.67 3.81
N PHE A 97 13.33 5.52 3.54
CA PHE A 97 14.12 4.42 4.09
C PHE A 97 14.44 4.57 5.59
N ALA A 98 14.43 5.79 6.12
CA ALA A 98 14.58 6.05 7.54
C ALA A 98 13.27 6.10 8.34
N LEU A 99 12.10 6.04 7.69
CA LEU A 99 10.79 6.27 8.34
C LEU A 99 10.51 5.27 9.46
N ARG A 100 10.74 3.98 9.20
CA ARG A 100 10.52 2.92 10.19
C ARG A 100 11.32 3.19 11.47
N ASP A 101 12.61 3.41 11.33
CA ASP A 101 13.50 3.57 12.48
C ASP A 101 13.19 4.87 13.23
N ALA A 102 12.80 5.93 12.51
CA ALA A 102 12.35 7.18 13.11
C ALA A 102 11.06 7.03 13.94
N LEU A 103 10.11 6.19 13.50
CA LEU A 103 8.90 5.86 14.26
C LEU A 103 9.22 5.01 15.49
N LEU A 104 10.06 3.98 15.33
CA LEU A 104 10.50 3.11 16.43
C LEU A 104 11.23 3.91 17.51
N ALA A 105 12.07 4.87 17.12
CA ALA A 105 12.79 5.75 18.05
C ALA A 105 11.85 6.60 18.91
N ARG A 106 10.61 6.83 18.44
CA ARG A 106 9.54 7.53 19.19
C ARG A 106 8.63 6.60 19.98
N GLY A 107 8.99 5.32 20.10
CA GLY A 107 8.20 4.33 20.82
C GLY A 107 6.91 3.92 20.12
N ILE A 108 6.82 4.16 18.81
CA ILE A 108 5.67 3.75 17.99
C ILE A 108 5.95 2.34 17.47
N ASP A 109 5.12 1.37 17.88
CA ASP A 109 5.18 0.02 17.32
C ASP A 109 4.59 0.03 15.91
N VAL A 110 5.43 -0.20 14.90
CA VAL A 110 5.08 -0.08 13.49
C VAL A 110 5.41 -1.35 12.71
N LEU A 111 4.51 -1.78 11.86
CA LEU A 111 4.75 -2.81 10.85
C LEU A 111 5.18 -2.14 9.54
N ASP A 112 6.41 -2.41 9.11
CA ASP A 112 6.90 -1.91 7.83
C ASP A 112 6.43 -2.82 6.70
N CYS A 113 5.49 -2.33 5.89
CA CYS A 113 4.98 -2.99 4.70
C CYS A 113 5.51 -2.37 3.41
N THR A 114 6.55 -1.55 3.46
CA THR A 114 7.09 -0.87 2.26
C THR A 114 7.47 -1.87 1.17
N ASP A 115 8.06 -3.02 1.53
CA ASP A 115 8.41 -4.08 0.61
C ASP A 115 7.27 -5.11 0.50
N PRO A 116 6.56 -5.20 -0.64
CA PRO A 116 5.42 -6.10 -0.79
C PRO A 116 5.79 -7.58 -0.68
N ARG A 117 7.04 -7.92 -0.97
CA ARG A 117 7.54 -9.30 -0.86
C ARG A 117 7.52 -9.83 0.57
N ALA A 118 7.61 -8.94 1.56
CA ALA A 118 7.59 -9.31 2.98
C ALA A 118 6.27 -9.99 3.41
N PHE A 119 5.17 -9.73 2.67
CA PHE A 119 3.86 -10.36 2.90
C PHE A 119 3.30 -11.06 1.66
N ALA A 120 4.20 -11.49 0.76
CA ALA A 120 3.93 -12.27 -0.45
C ALA A 120 2.97 -11.58 -1.44
N SER A 121 2.98 -10.25 -1.53
CA SER A 121 2.33 -9.47 -2.58
C SER A 121 3.29 -9.23 -3.76
N ASN A 122 2.76 -8.80 -4.88
CA ASN A 122 3.51 -8.50 -6.09
C ASN A 122 2.83 -7.37 -6.90
N ASP A 123 3.50 -6.89 -7.94
CA ASP A 123 3.03 -5.76 -8.76
C ASP A 123 1.63 -5.98 -9.39
N CYS A 124 1.21 -7.22 -9.60
CA CYS A 124 -0.12 -7.55 -10.14
C CYS A 124 -1.27 -7.24 -9.14
N GLU A 125 -0.94 -7.11 -7.88
CA GLU A 125 -1.90 -6.79 -6.81
C GLU A 125 -1.95 -5.27 -6.51
N PHE A 126 -1.27 -4.45 -7.32
CA PHE A 126 -1.29 -2.98 -7.21
C PHE A 126 -2.17 -2.34 -8.29
N ILE A 127 -2.76 -1.21 -7.94
CA ILE A 127 -3.55 -0.37 -8.86
C ILE A 127 -2.59 0.46 -9.73
N ASP A 128 -1.53 0.96 -9.10
CA ASP A 128 -0.44 1.70 -9.71
C ASP A 128 0.85 1.47 -8.90
N GLY A 129 1.87 2.25 -9.10
CA GLY A 129 3.13 2.09 -8.37
C GLY A 129 3.09 2.39 -6.87
N PHE A 130 2.02 3.05 -6.38
CA PHE A 130 1.89 3.52 -4.99
C PHE A 130 0.67 2.97 -4.27
N HIS A 131 -0.38 2.59 -4.98
CA HIS A 131 -1.61 2.15 -4.37
C HIS A 131 -1.73 0.63 -4.49
N GLY A 132 -1.54 -0.06 -3.37
CA GLY A 132 -1.88 -1.47 -3.25
C GLY A 132 -3.39 -1.67 -3.49
N GLY A 133 -3.74 -2.77 -4.13
CA GLY A 133 -5.13 -3.18 -4.30
C GLY A 133 -5.66 -3.89 -3.04
N GLU A 134 -6.91 -4.33 -3.11
CA GLU A 134 -7.59 -5.01 -1.99
C GLU A 134 -6.86 -6.29 -1.56
N VAL A 135 -6.32 -7.06 -2.49
CA VAL A 135 -5.56 -8.29 -2.17
C VAL A 135 -4.26 -7.94 -1.44
N THR A 136 -3.55 -6.89 -1.86
CA THR A 136 -2.37 -6.37 -1.15
C THR A 136 -2.72 -6.01 0.30
N TYR A 137 -3.80 -5.23 0.50
CA TYR A 137 -4.22 -4.85 1.85
C TYR A 137 -4.78 -6.01 2.66
N ALA A 138 -5.40 -7.01 2.04
CA ALA A 138 -5.79 -8.25 2.72
C ALA A 138 -4.55 -8.99 3.27
N ARG A 139 -3.47 -9.06 2.51
CA ARG A 139 -2.19 -9.65 2.97
C ARG A 139 -1.56 -8.85 4.12
N ILE A 140 -1.59 -7.51 4.02
CA ILE A 140 -1.13 -6.64 5.10
C ILE A 140 -1.96 -6.85 6.36
N LEU A 141 -3.29 -6.89 6.25
CA LEU A 141 -4.18 -7.14 7.39
C LEU A 141 -3.90 -8.49 8.04
N ARG A 142 -3.60 -9.53 7.26
CA ARG A 142 -3.15 -10.83 7.78
C ARG A 142 -1.84 -10.69 8.55
N ALA A 143 -0.83 -10.03 7.97
CA ALA A 143 0.44 -9.80 8.66
C ALA A 143 0.28 -8.94 9.93
N MET A 144 -0.63 -7.97 9.91
CA MET A 144 -1.00 -7.19 11.10
C MET A 144 -1.64 -8.06 12.19
N ALA A 145 -2.54 -8.99 11.82
CA ALA A 145 -3.17 -9.91 12.76
C ALA A 145 -2.17 -10.90 13.37
N ASP A 146 -1.19 -11.35 12.58
CA ASP A 146 -0.08 -12.17 13.05
C ASP A 146 0.82 -11.40 14.03
N ARG A 147 1.06 -10.12 13.77
CA ARG A 147 1.85 -9.22 14.63
C ARG A 147 1.11 -8.80 15.89
N TRP A 148 -0.18 -8.51 15.76
CA TRP A 148 -1.04 -7.99 16.84
C TRP A 148 -2.29 -8.85 16.98
N PRO A 149 -2.22 -9.92 17.82
CA PRO A 149 -3.34 -10.87 17.99
C PRO A 149 -4.67 -10.23 18.44
N ALA A 150 -4.62 -9.03 19.03
CA ALA A 150 -5.82 -8.28 19.38
C ALA A 150 -6.72 -7.97 18.16
N LEU A 151 -6.16 -7.94 16.95
CA LEU A 151 -6.93 -7.76 15.71
C LEU A 151 -7.80 -8.98 15.37
N LEU A 152 -7.48 -10.17 15.85
CA LEU A 152 -8.21 -11.40 15.52
C LEU A 152 -9.70 -11.36 15.93
N SER A 153 -10.05 -10.58 16.95
CA SER A 153 -11.44 -10.38 17.35
C SER A 153 -12.26 -9.51 16.39
N TYR A 154 -11.59 -8.80 15.47
CA TYR A 154 -12.20 -7.89 14.49
C TYR A 154 -12.09 -8.38 13.04
N VAL A 155 -11.33 -9.46 12.81
CA VAL A 155 -11.02 -9.94 11.46
C VAL A 155 -11.57 -11.35 11.27
N ASN A 156 -12.38 -11.55 10.24
CA ASN A 156 -12.75 -12.89 9.80
C ASN A 156 -11.57 -13.48 8.99
N MET A 157 -10.71 -14.23 9.67
CA MET A 157 -9.49 -14.80 9.08
C MET A 157 -9.78 -15.82 7.97
N GLU A 158 -10.89 -16.56 8.04
CA GLU A 158 -11.28 -17.51 6.99
C GLU A 158 -11.59 -16.76 5.70
N ARG A 159 -12.45 -15.74 5.77
CA ARG A 159 -12.80 -14.90 4.62
C ARG A 159 -11.58 -14.16 4.07
N LEU A 160 -10.71 -13.63 4.93
CA LEU A 160 -9.49 -12.94 4.55
C LEU A 160 -8.54 -13.88 3.77
N ASN A 161 -8.32 -15.08 4.29
CA ASN A 161 -7.45 -16.07 3.64
C ASN A 161 -8.07 -16.60 2.34
N ALA A 162 -9.39 -16.74 2.25
CA ALA A 162 -10.09 -17.08 1.02
C ALA A 162 -9.88 -15.99 -0.04
N ALA A 163 -10.10 -14.72 0.30
CA ALA A 163 -9.89 -13.60 -0.62
C ALA A 163 -8.44 -13.57 -1.16
N ILE A 164 -7.45 -13.74 -0.29
CA ILE A 164 -6.03 -13.79 -0.70
C ILE A 164 -5.77 -14.96 -1.65
N ARG A 165 -6.27 -16.16 -1.32
CA ARG A 165 -6.02 -17.37 -2.11
C ARG A 165 -6.72 -17.30 -3.48
N ASP A 166 -7.98 -16.88 -3.46
CA ASP A 166 -8.84 -16.95 -4.64
C ASP A 166 -8.56 -15.82 -5.62
N TRP A 167 -8.04 -14.68 -5.12
CA TRP A 167 -7.77 -13.47 -5.92
C TRP A 167 -6.29 -13.09 -5.98
N GLN A 168 -5.41 -14.01 -5.69
CA GLN A 168 -3.96 -13.80 -5.85
C GLN A 168 -3.64 -13.29 -7.26
N GLY A 169 -2.82 -12.23 -7.34
CA GLY A 169 -2.44 -11.58 -8.59
C GLY A 169 -3.48 -10.60 -9.14
N HIS A 170 -4.54 -10.30 -8.38
CA HIS A 170 -5.53 -9.29 -8.70
C HIS A 170 -5.41 -8.10 -7.75
N ALA A 171 -5.68 -6.90 -8.26
CA ALA A 171 -5.78 -5.71 -7.40
C ALA A 171 -7.10 -5.66 -6.64
N LEU A 172 -8.17 -6.25 -7.19
CA LEU A 172 -9.50 -6.25 -6.59
C LEU A 172 -9.94 -7.64 -6.15
N VAL A 173 -10.78 -7.67 -5.11
CA VAL A 173 -11.64 -8.79 -4.77
C VAL A 173 -13.03 -8.47 -5.34
N PRO A 174 -13.56 -9.26 -6.28
CA PRO A 174 -14.86 -8.97 -6.86
C PRO A 174 -15.97 -8.95 -5.81
N ASP A 175 -16.84 -7.96 -5.91
CA ASP A 175 -18.04 -7.85 -5.11
C ASP A 175 -19.24 -8.22 -6.01
N GLU A 176 -19.96 -9.28 -5.66
CA GLU A 176 -21.12 -9.75 -6.42
C GLU A 176 -22.24 -8.70 -6.55
N ARG A 177 -22.25 -7.71 -5.65
CA ARG A 177 -23.19 -6.57 -5.69
C ARG A 177 -22.82 -5.53 -6.73
N LEU A 178 -21.59 -5.57 -7.20
CA LEU A 178 -21.09 -4.68 -8.24
C LEU A 178 -21.01 -5.49 -9.53
N THR A 179 -21.71 -5.09 -10.58
CA THR A 179 -21.54 -5.64 -11.92
C THR A 179 -20.11 -5.41 -12.34
N SER A 180 -19.22 -6.32 -11.97
CA SER A 180 -17.81 -6.16 -12.23
C SER A 180 -17.49 -6.65 -13.63
N LEU A 181 -16.95 -5.77 -14.42
CA LEU A 181 -16.17 -6.18 -15.58
C LEU A 181 -14.89 -6.89 -15.09
N PRO A 182 -14.38 -7.86 -15.85
CA PRO A 182 -13.15 -8.56 -15.48
C PRO A 182 -12.00 -7.57 -15.37
N GLU A 183 -11.19 -7.73 -14.33
CA GLU A 183 -9.95 -7.00 -14.17
C GLU A 183 -8.99 -7.37 -15.29
N THR A 184 -8.41 -6.39 -15.97
CA THR A 184 -7.45 -6.60 -17.06
C THR A 184 -6.02 -6.28 -16.61
N ASP A 185 -5.03 -6.92 -17.23
CA ASP A 185 -3.61 -6.56 -17.07
C ASP A 185 -3.29 -5.33 -17.94
N PHE A 186 -3.91 -4.20 -17.64
CA PHE A 186 -3.74 -2.99 -18.44
C PHE A 186 -2.32 -2.39 -18.32
N MET A 187 -1.59 -2.71 -17.26
CA MET A 187 -0.18 -2.31 -17.10
C MET A 187 0.78 -3.26 -17.84
N ARG A 188 0.29 -4.33 -18.44
CA ARG A 188 1.06 -5.30 -19.24
C ARG A 188 2.26 -5.90 -18.50
N PHE A 189 2.05 -6.30 -17.25
CA PHE A 189 3.07 -6.94 -16.43
C PHE A 189 3.13 -8.44 -16.62
N GLY A 190 2.29 -9.01 -17.47
CA GLY A 190 2.14 -10.45 -17.65
C GLY A 190 1.30 -11.07 -16.53
N CYS A 191 0.43 -10.29 -15.90
CA CYS A 191 -0.44 -10.76 -14.84
C CYS A 191 -1.53 -11.67 -15.39
N SER A 192 -1.62 -12.87 -14.83
CA SER A 192 -2.73 -13.79 -15.14
C SER A 192 -3.97 -13.33 -14.39
N LYS A 193 -4.84 -12.56 -15.06
CA LYS A 193 -6.12 -12.13 -14.50
C LYS A 193 -7.19 -13.17 -14.80
N ARG A 194 -7.91 -13.63 -13.77
CA ARG A 194 -9.07 -14.52 -13.97
C ARG A 194 -10.16 -13.75 -14.70
N GLN A 195 -10.74 -14.39 -15.70
CA GLN A 195 -12.03 -13.94 -16.24
C GLN A 195 -13.11 -14.42 -15.25
N PRO A 196 -14.12 -13.62 -14.94
CA PRO A 196 -15.23 -14.05 -14.10
C PRO A 196 -16.03 -15.17 -14.71
#